data_5c05891444583bf93aba07540053b0e8
#
_entry.id   5c05891444583bf93aba07540053b0e8
#
_cell.length_a   1.000
_cell.length_b   1.000
_cell.length_c   1.000
_cell.angle_alpha   90.00
_cell.angle_beta   90.00
_cell.angle_gamma   90.00
#
_symmetry.space_group_name_H-M   'P 1'
#
loop_
_entity.id
_entity.type
_entity.pdbx_description
1 polymer ?
#
loop_
_entity_poly.entity_id
_entity_poly.type
_entity_poly.pdbx_seq_one_letter_code
_entity_poly.pdbx_strand_id
1 'polypeptide(L)'
;MFKIFFIIGGASLSAYTFAQDINIIPQPKQIIRREEFFKIDEKLCISIKSETLKVLADYTADAFNEFADLKPEIKINAAKRNTVIELRLDSSVHTGREGYSLNVQPSKIIIKANAEAGLFYGIQTLLQLIPVDGNKKIPCVQVEDEPRFAWRGMLFDNCRHMYSVTFIKKFIDQLAYHKLNTFHWHLTDDQGWRIEIKKYPRLHEIASYRNGTQFINGEKGCDSIRYGGYYTQEQIKEIVHYAASRYIQVIPEIEMPGHSIAAITAYPFLACNTSQFENGKPFEVRKTWGVSKDIYCAGNDSVFTFLEDVLTEVMDLFPSKYIHIGGDEAPHDAWEQCPKCRKRMQHEGLANTGELQNWFIGRIENFINSKGRRMIGWEEIMNGNLGQTSVIQSWLGVETGLKAAKENHDVIMSPYSHLYFDGYQADEDIEPIAIGYWVPLDTVYSFEPVSPELSDTEAKHILGVQANLWTEFIGTENYFEYMVFPRIDALSEVAWSSKEKRNYGDFKVRMQAQYKRYTKEGICFRIPTPEPLATVNKENHSSAITFINTLGSGTIHYAINNKDVNASSAIYNSKPIIIKDTDVIYFATFNTDDRKSSVDYFPKAQKNENDN
;
A
#
# COMPACT_ATOMS: atom_id res chain seq x y z
N MET A 1 31.82 -67.12 -1.55
CA MET A 1 31.12 -66.89 -2.84
C MET A 1 29.95 -65.95 -2.60
N PHE A 2 30.21 -64.64 -2.62
CA PHE A 2 29.17 -63.60 -2.44
C PHE A 2 28.80 -63.07 -3.82
N LYS A 3 27.53 -63.19 -4.20
CA LYS A 3 26.96 -62.61 -5.43
C LYS A 3 26.51 -61.17 -5.09
N ILE A 4 27.13 -60.19 -5.72
CA ILE A 4 26.70 -58.78 -5.71
C ILE A 4 25.65 -58.62 -6.81
N PHE A 5 24.44 -58.26 -6.43
CA PHE A 5 23.37 -57.82 -7.37
C PHE A 5 23.49 -56.30 -7.60
N PHE A 6 23.82 -55.90 -8.82
CA PHE A 6 23.68 -54.51 -9.26
C PHE A 6 22.20 -54.26 -9.62
N ILE A 7 21.55 -53.40 -8.87
CA ILE A 7 20.24 -52.84 -9.25
C ILE A 7 20.53 -51.57 -10.06
N ILE A 8 20.31 -51.66 -11.38
CA ILE A 8 20.29 -50.49 -12.26
C ILE A 8 18.92 -49.83 -12.07
N GLY A 9 18.87 -48.79 -11.22
CA GLY A 9 17.70 -47.93 -11.12
C GLY A 9 17.64 -46.99 -12.32
N GLY A 10 16.76 -47.28 -13.28
CA GLY A 10 16.42 -46.37 -14.36
C GLY A 10 15.70 -45.13 -13.78
N ALA A 11 16.39 -44.02 -13.70
CA ALA A 11 15.77 -42.73 -13.46
C ALA A 11 15.01 -42.34 -14.76
N SER A 12 13.69 -42.48 -14.73
CA SER A 12 12.83 -41.85 -15.72
C SER A 12 12.94 -40.33 -15.55
N LEU A 13 13.67 -39.69 -16.44
CA LEU A 13 13.56 -38.24 -16.63
C LEU A 13 12.13 -37.96 -17.12
N SER A 14 11.26 -37.59 -16.18
CA SER A 14 10.01 -36.94 -16.53
C SER A 14 10.38 -35.64 -17.23
N ALA A 15 10.11 -35.59 -18.54
CA ALA A 15 10.17 -34.33 -19.28
C ALA A 15 9.12 -33.40 -18.65
N TYR A 16 9.59 -32.46 -17.84
CA TYR A 16 8.78 -31.31 -17.45
C TYR A 16 8.51 -30.49 -18.71
N THR A 17 7.37 -30.76 -19.35
CA THR A 17 6.82 -29.82 -20.31
C THR A 17 6.66 -28.51 -19.58
N PHE A 18 7.30 -27.44 -20.05
CA PHE A 18 7.12 -26.08 -19.57
C PHE A 18 5.64 -25.71 -19.72
N ALA A 19 4.88 -26.03 -18.72
CA ALA A 19 3.54 -25.51 -18.56
C ALA A 19 3.69 -24.04 -18.24
N GLN A 20 3.10 -23.16 -19.05
CA GLN A 20 3.10 -21.72 -18.81
C GLN A 20 2.55 -21.48 -17.39
N ASP A 21 3.41 -20.99 -16.49
CA ASP A 21 3.05 -20.82 -15.08
C ASP A 21 1.96 -19.76 -14.95
N ILE A 22 0.99 -20.01 -14.08
CA ILE A 22 -0.08 -19.08 -13.81
C ILE A 22 0.41 -18.11 -12.72
N ASN A 23 0.72 -16.89 -13.15
CA ASN A 23 1.37 -15.86 -12.31
C ASN A 23 0.33 -14.82 -11.89
N ILE A 24 -0.59 -15.19 -10.98
CA ILE A 24 -1.61 -14.29 -10.42
C ILE A 24 -1.19 -13.86 -9.01
N ILE A 25 -1.24 -12.57 -8.73
CA ILE A 25 -1.06 -11.96 -7.41
C ILE A 25 -2.22 -10.98 -7.16
N PRO A 26 -2.96 -11.10 -6.05
CA PRO A 26 -2.87 -12.13 -5.01
C PRO A 26 -3.30 -13.52 -5.49
N GLN A 27 -2.74 -14.55 -4.85
CA GLN A 27 -3.06 -15.95 -5.18
C GLN A 27 -4.52 -16.26 -4.88
N PRO A 28 -5.29 -16.79 -5.87
CA PRO A 28 -6.70 -17.13 -5.69
C PRO A 28 -6.92 -18.28 -4.68
N LYS A 29 -8.09 -18.28 -4.05
CA LYS A 29 -8.53 -19.33 -3.12
C LYS A 29 -8.47 -20.71 -3.75
N GLN A 30 -8.91 -20.85 -5.02
CA GLN A 30 -8.83 -22.07 -5.79
C GLN A 30 -8.59 -21.76 -7.26
N ILE A 31 -7.65 -22.47 -7.89
CA ILE A 31 -7.38 -22.40 -9.31
C ILE A 31 -7.13 -23.81 -9.87
N ILE A 32 -7.83 -24.14 -10.95
CA ILE A 32 -7.66 -25.39 -11.70
C ILE A 32 -7.25 -25.04 -13.11
N ARG A 33 -6.08 -25.49 -13.53
CA ARG A 33 -5.55 -25.27 -14.86
C ARG A 33 -6.00 -26.37 -15.81
N ARG A 34 -6.16 -26.01 -17.10
CA ARG A 34 -6.37 -26.93 -18.23
C ARG A 34 -5.26 -26.71 -19.26
N GLU A 35 -5.03 -27.69 -20.13
CA GLU A 35 -3.96 -27.62 -21.15
C GLU A 35 -4.29 -26.70 -22.33
N GLU A 36 -5.53 -26.30 -22.47
CA GLU A 36 -6.05 -25.50 -23.58
C GLU A 36 -5.82 -23.99 -23.35
N PHE A 37 -6.04 -23.20 -24.42
CA PHE A 37 -5.92 -21.76 -24.41
C PHE A 37 -7.13 -21.08 -25.05
N PHE A 38 -7.54 -19.94 -24.49
CA PHE A 38 -8.43 -19.00 -25.15
C PHE A 38 -7.60 -18.06 -26.03
N LYS A 39 -7.96 -17.93 -27.31
CA LYS A 39 -7.27 -17.05 -28.24
C LYS A 39 -7.97 -15.69 -28.29
N ILE A 40 -7.22 -14.61 -27.99
CA ILE A 40 -7.66 -13.24 -28.21
C ILE A 40 -7.59 -12.95 -29.71
N ASP A 41 -8.71 -12.57 -30.33
CA ASP A 41 -8.78 -12.19 -31.73
C ASP A 41 -9.74 -10.99 -31.91
N GLU A 42 -9.76 -10.41 -33.12
CA GLU A 42 -10.57 -9.24 -33.48
C GLU A 42 -12.10 -9.44 -33.32
N LYS A 43 -12.56 -10.68 -33.19
CA LYS A 43 -13.98 -11.02 -32.98
C LYS A 43 -14.38 -10.99 -31.52
N LEU A 44 -13.42 -10.79 -30.62
CA LEU A 44 -13.67 -10.74 -29.19
C LEU A 44 -14.71 -9.67 -28.87
N CYS A 45 -15.73 -10.04 -28.13
CA CYS A 45 -16.73 -9.09 -27.62
C CYS A 45 -17.00 -9.33 -26.13
N ILE A 46 -17.45 -8.29 -25.46
CA ILE A 46 -17.91 -8.35 -24.07
C ILE A 46 -19.42 -8.47 -24.10
N SER A 47 -19.97 -9.48 -23.43
CA SER A 47 -21.41 -9.72 -23.33
C SER A 47 -21.91 -9.37 -21.94
N ILE A 48 -22.87 -8.49 -21.86
CA ILE A 48 -23.63 -8.15 -20.65
C ILE A 48 -25.11 -8.45 -20.84
N LYS A 49 -25.83 -8.73 -19.75
CA LYS A 49 -27.29 -8.97 -19.82
C LYS A 49 -28.10 -7.69 -19.62
N SER A 50 -27.56 -6.69 -18.96
CA SER A 50 -28.23 -5.44 -18.60
C SER A 50 -27.30 -4.26 -18.78
N GLU A 51 -27.84 -3.11 -19.14
CA GLU A 51 -27.13 -1.81 -19.19
C GLU A 51 -26.55 -1.41 -17.84
N THR A 52 -27.01 -1.95 -16.72
CA THR A 52 -26.41 -1.71 -15.40
C THR A 52 -24.95 -2.11 -15.32
N LEU A 53 -24.51 -3.09 -16.13
CA LEU A 53 -23.12 -3.53 -16.21
C LEU A 53 -22.30 -2.76 -17.26
N LYS A 54 -22.85 -1.71 -17.88
CA LYS A 54 -22.17 -0.98 -18.96
C LYS A 54 -20.86 -0.35 -18.50
N VAL A 55 -20.84 0.29 -17.33
CA VAL A 55 -19.63 0.91 -16.77
C VAL A 55 -18.53 -0.13 -16.59
N LEU A 56 -18.87 -1.30 -16.08
CA LEU A 56 -17.91 -2.39 -15.88
C LEU A 56 -17.45 -3.01 -17.22
N ALA A 57 -18.33 -3.08 -18.20
CA ALA A 57 -17.99 -3.54 -19.55
C ALA A 57 -17.08 -2.55 -20.28
N ASP A 58 -17.32 -1.24 -20.15
CA ASP A 58 -16.47 -0.17 -20.69
C ASP A 58 -15.07 -0.25 -20.06
N TYR A 59 -14.99 -0.36 -18.72
CA TYR A 59 -13.72 -0.58 -18.02
C TYR A 59 -12.98 -1.82 -18.57
N THR A 60 -13.69 -2.94 -18.75
CA THR A 60 -13.08 -4.18 -19.27
C THR A 60 -12.56 -3.99 -20.69
N ALA A 61 -13.30 -3.28 -21.55
CA ALA A 61 -12.88 -3.02 -22.93
C ALA A 61 -11.63 -2.12 -22.98
N ASP A 62 -11.58 -1.08 -22.15
CA ASP A 62 -10.44 -0.18 -22.06
C ASP A 62 -9.20 -0.90 -21.52
N ALA A 63 -9.35 -1.72 -20.47
CA ALA A 63 -8.27 -2.54 -19.92
C ALA A 63 -7.74 -3.57 -20.94
N PHE A 64 -8.61 -4.23 -21.72
CA PHE A 64 -8.17 -5.11 -22.78
C PHE A 64 -7.41 -4.38 -23.90
N ASN A 65 -7.77 -3.12 -24.18
CA ASN A 65 -7.00 -2.30 -25.12
C ASN A 65 -5.58 -2.03 -24.60
N GLU A 66 -5.44 -1.77 -23.29
CA GLU A 66 -4.14 -1.51 -22.66
C GLU A 66 -3.27 -2.78 -22.57
N PHE A 67 -3.85 -3.90 -22.11
CA PHE A 67 -3.09 -5.12 -21.83
C PHE A 67 -2.86 -6.02 -23.06
N ALA A 68 -3.77 -5.98 -24.06
CA ALA A 68 -3.78 -6.90 -25.20
C ALA A 68 -3.80 -6.21 -26.58
N ASP A 69 -3.69 -4.89 -26.64
CA ASP A 69 -3.80 -4.09 -27.87
C ASP A 69 -5.06 -4.44 -28.70
N LEU A 70 -6.18 -4.62 -28.00
CA LEU A 70 -7.48 -4.94 -28.60
C LEU A 70 -8.62 -4.37 -27.75
N LYS A 71 -9.46 -3.51 -28.31
CA LYS A 71 -10.67 -3.01 -27.65
C LYS A 71 -11.91 -3.81 -28.08
N PRO A 72 -12.42 -4.75 -27.25
CA PRO A 72 -13.59 -5.56 -27.58
C PRO A 72 -14.86 -4.72 -27.73
N GLU A 73 -15.74 -5.10 -28.66
CA GLU A 73 -17.06 -4.50 -28.79
C GLU A 73 -17.99 -4.99 -27.65
N ILE A 74 -18.75 -4.09 -27.04
CA ILE A 74 -19.72 -4.42 -25.99
C ILE A 74 -21.06 -4.75 -26.64
N LYS A 75 -21.67 -5.89 -26.26
CA LYS A 75 -22.94 -6.37 -26.79
C LYS A 75 -23.88 -6.84 -25.67
N ILE A 76 -25.15 -6.56 -25.85
CA ILE A 76 -26.17 -7.09 -24.95
C ILE A 76 -26.61 -8.48 -25.44
N ASN A 77 -26.70 -9.45 -24.53
CA ASN A 77 -27.17 -10.82 -24.78
C ASN A 77 -26.39 -11.60 -25.87
N ALA A 78 -25.08 -11.38 -25.98
CA ALA A 78 -24.23 -12.05 -26.96
C ALA A 78 -23.55 -13.34 -26.45
N ALA A 79 -23.94 -13.87 -25.30
CA ALA A 79 -23.29 -15.01 -24.62
C ALA A 79 -23.26 -16.32 -25.43
N LYS A 80 -24.04 -16.43 -26.49
CA LYS A 80 -24.03 -17.60 -27.42
C LYS A 80 -22.95 -17.54 -28.49
N ARG A 81 -22.23 -16.42 -28.61
CA ARG A 81 -21.12 -16.28 -29.56
C ARG A 81 -19.87 -17.02 -29.08
N ASN A 82 -19.04 -17.41 -30.03
CA ASN A 82 -17.67 -17.80 -29.77
C ASN A 82 -16.82 -16.53 -29.61
N THR A 83 -15.71 -16.62 -28.90
CA THR A 83 -14.79 -15.51 -28.63
C THR A 83 -15.51 -14.38 -27.87
N VAL A 84 -16.03 -14.69 -26.69
CA VAL A 84 -16.80 -13.77 -25.85
C VAL A 84 -16.30 -13.78 -24.41
N ILE A 85 -16.30 -12.59 -23.77
CA ILE A 85 -16.20 -12.40 -22.33
C ILE A 85 -17.61 -12.13 -21.82
N GLU A 86 -18.18 -13.04 -21.04
CA GLU A 86 -19.50 -12.88 -20.43
C GLU A 86 -19.36 -12.38 -18.99
N LEU A 87 -19.88 -11.19 -18.69
CA LEU A 87 -20.03 -10.65 -17.34
C LEU A 87 -21.46 -10.97 -16.85
N ARG A 88 -21.56 -11.71 -15.74
CA ARG A 88 -22.84 -12.21 -15.26
C ARG A 88 -23.00 -12.03 -13.75
N LEU A 89 -23.99 -11.27 -13.33
CA LEU A 89 -24.50 -11.35 -11.96
C LEU A 89 -25.26 -12.66 -11.78
N ASP A 90 -24.90 -13.44 -10.78
CA ASP A 90 -25.43 -14.79 -10.54
C ASP A 90 -25.48 -15.06 -9.02
N SER A 91 -26.67 -15.05 -8.45
CA SER A 91 -26.89 -15.26 -7.02
C SER A 91 -26.57 -16.68 -6.54
N SER A 92 -26.33 -17.62 -7.46
CA SER A 92 -25.86 -18.98 -7.12
C SER A 92 -24.37 -19.05 -6.77
N VAL A 93 -23.62 -17.98 -6.97
CA VAL A 93 -22.22 -17.87 -6.52
C VAL A 93 -22.22 -17.62 -5.02
N HIS A 94 -21.85 -18.62 -4.22
CA HIS A 94 -21.88 -18.58 -2.75
C HIS A 94 -20.62 -17.96 -2.15
N THR A 95 -20.14 -16.86 -2.73
CA THR A 95 -19.03 -16.06 -2.21
C THR A 95 -19.57 -14.72 -1.69
N GLY A 96 -18.79 -14.02 -0.87
CA GLY A 96 -19.12 -12.67 -0.41
C GLY A 96 -19.35 -11.68 -1.56
N ARG A 97 -19.66 -10.42 -1.26
CA ARG A 97 -19.94 -9.39 -2.28
C ARG A 97 -18.77 -9.16 -3.25
N GLU A 98 -17.55 -9.45 -2.83
CA GLU A 98 -16.31 -9.26 -3.59
C GLU A 98 -15.79 -10.57 -4.20
N GLY A 99 -16.40 -11.72 -3.89
CA GLY A 99 -16.01 -13.00 -4.46
C GLY A 99 -16.57 -13.24 -5.85
N TYR A 100 -15.91 -14.12 -6.61
CA TYR A 100 -16.23 -14.40 -8.02
C TYR A 100 -15.85 -15.82 -8.43
N SER A 101 -16.43 -16.26 -9.55
CA SER A 101 -16.00 -17.42 -10.34
C SER A 101 -15.55 -16.94 -11.72
N LEU A 102 -14.36 -17.35 -12.14
CA LEU A 102 -13.83 -17.10 -13.48
C LEU A 102 -13.58 -18.43 -14.18
N ASN A 103 -14.18 -18.63 -15.36
CA ASN A 103 -13.98 -19.81 -16.17
C ASN A 103 -13.51 -19.41 -17.57
N VAL A 104 -12.24 -19.65 -17.87
CA VAL A 104 -11.61 -19.46 -19.18
C VAL A 104 -11.65 -20.78 -19.93
N GLN A 105 -12.39 -20.83 -21.06
CA GLN A 105 -12.54 -21.96 -21.97
C GLN A 105 -12.02 -21.59 -23.36
N PRO A 106 -11.72 -22.52 -24.26
CA PRO A 106 -11.16 -22.21 -25.59
C PRO A 106 -12.01 -21.27 -26.44
N SER A 107 -13.34 -21.25 -26.25
CA SER A 107 -14.25 -20.41 -27.03
C SER A 107 -14.87 -19.25 -26.28
N LYS A 108 -14.77 -19.23 -24.94
CA LYS A 108 -15.38 -18.16 -24.12
C LYS A 108 -14.77 -18.04 -22.74
N ILE A 109 -14.89 -16.82 -22.18
CA ILE A 109 -14.54 -16.48 -20.82
C ILE A 109 -15.84 -16.10 -20.09
N ILE A 110 -16.07 -16.65 -18.90
CA ILE A 110 -17.26 -16.35 -18.10
C ILE A 110 -16.79 -15.88 -16.72
N ILE A 111 -17.19 -14.69 -16.34
CA ILE A 111 -17.02 -14.15 -14.99
C ILE A 111 -18.40 -14.06 -14.33
N LYS A 112 -18.55 -14.69 -13.18
CA LYS A 112 -19.77 -14.68 -12.39
C LYS A 112 -19.50 -14.17 -10.99
N ALA A 113 -20.42 -13.37 -10.44
CA ALA A 113 -20.40 -12.93 -9.06
C ALA A 113 -21.82 -12.61 -8.60
N ASN A 114 -22.01 -12.53 -7.28
CA ASN A 114 -23.30 -12.11 -6.74
C ASN A 114 -23.45 -10.57 -6.67
N ALA A 115 -22.34 -9.81 -6.83
CA ALA A 115 -22.32 -8.36 -6.90
C ALA A 115 -21.29 -7.85 -7.92
N GLU A 116 -21.42 -6.60 -8.35
CA GLU A 116 -20.55 -5.98 -9.36
C GLU A 116 -19.09 -5.92 -8.91
N ALA A 117 -18.81 -5.69 -7.62
CA ALA A 117 -17.45 -5.72 -7.07
C ALA A 117 -16.76 -7.07 -7.32
N GLY A 118 -17.47 -8.19 -7.16
CA GLY A 118 -16.92 -9.50 -7.46
C GLY A 118 -16.61 -9.67 -8.96
N LEU A 119 -17.47 -9.16 -9.86
CA LEU A 119 -17.16 -9.17 -11.30
C LEU A 119 -15.89 -8.35 -11.58
N PHE A 120 -15.73 -7.20 -10.94
CA PHE A 120 -14.55 -6.35 -11.07
C PHE A 120 -13.28 -7.09 -10.66
N TYR A 121 -13.26 -7.76 -9.51
CA TYR A 121 -12.08 -8.54 -9.09
C TYR A 121 -11.82 -9.76 -9.97
N GLY A 122 -12.87 -10.36 -10.53
CA GLY A 122 -12.73 -11.40 -11.55
C GLY A 122 -12.08 -10.88 -12.84
N ILE A 123 -12.37 -9.62 -13.22
CA ILE A 123 -11.71 -8.94 -14.33
C ILE A 123 -10.24 -8.70 -14.00
N GLN A 124 -9.89 -8.22 -12.80
CA GLN A 124 -8.48 -8.04 -12.40
C GLN A 124 -7.69 -9.35 -12.53
N THR A 125 -8.28 -10.45 -12.12
CA THR A 125 -7.66 -11.78 -12.31
C THR A 125 -7.51 -12.15 -13.78
N LEU A 126 -8.51 -11.88 -14.61
CA LEU A 126 -8.44 -12.13 -16.05
C LEU A 126 -7.33 -11.30 -16.72
N LEU A 127 -7.16 -10.04 -16.35
CA LEU A 127 -6.09 -9.18 -16.87
C LEU A 127 -4.70 -9.73 -16.54
N GLN A 128 -4.52 -10.30 -15.34
CA GLN A 128 -3.27 -10.95 -14.95
C GLN A 128 -2.97 -12.24 -15.71
N LEU A 129 -3.99 -12.89 -16.30
CA LEU A 129 -3.81 -14.06 -17.16
C LEU A 129 -3.38 -13.70 -18.60
N ILE A 130 -3.49 -12.43 -19.00
CA ILE A 130 -3.01 -11.97 -20.31
C ILE A 130 -1.47 -11.99 -20.30
N PRO A 131 -0.82 -12.71 -21.25
CA PRO A 131 0.62 -12.79 -21.29
C PRO A 131 1.29 -11.43 -21.57
N VAL A 132 2.36 -11.12 -20.85
CA VAL A 132 3.09 -9.84 -20.97
C VAL A 132 3.94 -9.78 -22.25
N ASP A 133 4.31 -10.93 -22.80
CA ASP A 133 5.16 -11.07 -23.98
C ASP A 133 4.43 -10.78 -25.32
N GLY A 134 3.19 -10.32 -25.27
CA GLY A 134 2.36 -10.05 -26.45
C GLY A 134 1.71 -11.29 -27.06
N ASN A 135 1.88 -12.48 -26.46
CA ASN A 135 1.18 -13.67 -26.87
C ASN A 135 -0.34 -13.51 -26.60
N LYS A 136 -1.16 -13.69 -27.62
CA LYS A 136 -2.62 -13.53 -27.53
C LYS A 136 -3.34 -14.82 -27.09
N LYS A 137 -2.74 -15.64 -26.23
CA LYS A 137 -3.29 -16.91 -25.73
C LYS A 137 -3.39 -16.90 -24.21
N ILE A 138 -4.60 -16.74 -23.69
CA ILE A 138 -4.89 -16.82 -22.25
C ILE A 138 -5.01 -18.31 -21.86
N PRO A 139 -4.31 -18.81 -20.82
CA PRO A 139 -4.45 -20.19 -20.37
C PRO A 139 -5.89 -20.47 -19.89
N CYS A 140 -6.44 -21.62 -20.25
CA CYS A 140 -7.74 -22.05 -19.76
C CYS A 140 -7.65 -22.45 -18.29
N VAL A 141 -8.48 -21.80 -17.48
CA VAL A 141 -8.50 -21.99 -16.03
C VAL A 141 -9.94 -21.94 -15.50
N GLN A 142 -10.14 -22.55 -14.35
CA GLN A 142 -11.31 -22.33 -13.51
C GLN A 142 -10.82 -21.77 -12.17
N VAL A 143 -11.31 -20.60 -11.79
CA VAL A 143 -10.97 -19.90 -10.54
C VAL A 143 -12.23 -19.69 -9.72
N GLU A 144 -12.16 -20.02 -8.43
CA GLU A 144 -13.13 -19.64 -7.40
C GLU A 144 -12.37 -18.84 -6.35
N ASP A 145 -12.80 -17.61 -6.10
CA ASP A 145 -12.00 -16.68 -5.28
C ASP A 145 -12.85 -15.71 -4.49
N GLU A 146 -12.36 -15.31 -3.33
CA GLU A 146 -12.93 -14.28 -2.45
C GLU A 146 -11.86 -13.76 -1.50
N PRO A 147 -11.94 -12.49 -1.06
CA PRO A 147 -10.95 -11.93 -0.14
C PRO A 147 -11.06 -12.51 1.26
N ARG A 148 -9.90 -12.62 1.92
CA ARG A 148 -9.80 -12.97 3.34
C ARG A 148 -10.33 -11.87 4.24
N PHE A 149 -9.97 -10.60 3.95
CA PHE A 149 -10.32 -9.43 4.76
C PHE A 149 -11.21 -8.45 4.00
N ALA A 150 -12.14 -7.83 4.74
CA ALA A 150 -13.00 -6.79 4.21
C ALA A 150 -12.28 -5.44 4.01
N TRP A 151 -11.26 -5.15 4.83
CA TRP A 151 -10.40 -3.96 4.72
C TRP A 151 -9.05 -4.34 4.13
N ARG A 152 -8.72 -3.73 2.99
CA ARG A 152 -7.46 -3.94 2.28
C ARG A 152 -6.99 -2.57 1.80
N GLY A 153 -6.22 -1.89 2.65
CA GLY A 153 -5.95 -0.46 2.50
C GLY A 153 -4.52 -0.10 2.18
N MET A 154 -4.37 1.12 1.67
CA MET A 154 -3.10 1.82 1.64
C MET A 154 -3.30 3.32 1.88
N LEU A 155 -2.49 3.87 2.80
CA LEU A 155 -2.41 5.29 3.08
C LEU A 155 -1.45 5.97 2.09
N PHE A 156 -1.84 7.16 1.66
CA PHE A 156 -1.06 8.06 0.84
C PHE A 156 -0.99 9.45 1.50
N ASP A 157 0.19 9.82 1.97
CA ASP A 157 0.47 11.15 2.52
C ASP A 157 0.68 12.17 1.40
N ASN A 158 -0.21 13.16 1.34
CA ASN A 158 -0.13 14.30 0.43
C ASN A 158 0.26 15.60 1.15
N CYS A 159 0.53 15.54 2.45
CA CYS A 159 0.84 16.71 3.26
C CYS A 159 2.32 17.06 3.23
N ARG A 160 3.20 16.10 3.45
CA ARG A 160 4.65 16.32 3.41
C ARG A 160 5.09 16.62 1.99
N HIS A 161 4.63 15.81 1.01
CA HIS A 161 4.79 16.12 -0.41
C HIS A 161 3.46 15.95 -1.15
N MET A 162 3.17 16.91 -2.05
CA MET A 162 1.91 16.93 -2.80
C MET A 162 2.09 16.28 -4.17
N TYR A 163 1.10 15.50 -4.59
CA TYR A 163 1.12 14.78 -5.86
C TYR A 163 -0.03 15.23 -6.77
N SER A 164 0.14 15.00 -8.09
CA SER A 164 -0.85 15.39 -9.08
C SER A 164 -2.11 14.52 -9.01
N VAL A 165 -3.26 15.07 -9.40
CA VAL A 165 -4.53 14.32 -9.55
C VAL A 165 -4.34 13.14 -10.51
N THR A 166 -3.55 13.32 -11.56
CA THR A 166 -3.24 12.26 -12.54
C THR A 166 -2.48 11.11 -11.88
N PHE A 167 -1.49 11.41 -11.05
CA PHE A 167 -0.73 10.38 -10.33
C PHE A 167 -1.59 9.64 -9.31
N ILE A 168 -2.45 10.36 -8.55
CA ILE A 168 -3.38 9.74 -7.60
C ILE A 168 -4.31 8.75 -8.33
N LYS A 169 -4.83 9.10 -9.52
CA LYS A 169 -5.64 8.19 -10.32
C LYS A 169 -4.85 6.97 -10.80
N LYS A 170 -3.61 7.16 -11.26
CA LYS A 170 -2.71 6.05 -11.61
C LYS A 170 -2.50 5.12 -10.42
N PHE A 171 -2.31 5.69 -9.22
CA PHE A 171 -2.16 4.89 -8.01
C PHE A 171 -3.45 4.14 -7.63
N ILE A 172 -4.63 4.76 -7.79
CA ILE A 172 -5.92 4.09 -7.60
C ILE A 172 -6.10 2.90 -8.56
N ASP A 173 -5.64 3.01 -9.82
CA ASP A 173 -5.65 1.89 -10.77
C ASP A 173 -4.74 0.75 -10.28
N GLN A 174 -3.58 1.07 -9.70
CA GLN A 174 -2.69 0.06 -9.10
C GLN A 174 -3.30 -0.60 -7.85
N LEU A 175 -3.97 0.16 -6.98
CA LEU A 175 -4.73 -0.42 -5.87
C LEU A 175 -5.79 -1.42 -6.38
N ALA A 176 -6.55 -1.03 -7.41
CA ALA A 176 -7.56 -1.88 -8.04
C ALA A 176 -6.97 -3.17 -8.62
N TYR A 177 -5.86 -3.05 -9.35
CA TYR A 177 -5.16 -4.18 -9.97
C TYR A 177 -4.69 -5.20 -8.92
N HIS A 178 -4.22 -4.73 -7.75
CA HIS A 178 -3.81 -5.53 -6.61
C HIS A 178 -4.97 -5.94 -5.68
N LYS A 179 -6.23 -5.69 -6.08
CA LYS A 179 -7.46 -6.02 -5.33
C LYS A 179 -7.53 -5.36 -3.94
N LEU A 180 -6.85 -4.23 -3.74
CA LEU A 180 -7.05 -3.37 -2.58
C LEU A 180 -8.33 -2.56 -2.78
N ASN A 181 -9.07 -2.29 -1.68
CA ASN A 181 -10.38 -1.64 -1.76
C ASN A 181 -10.50 -0.36 -0.93
N THR A 182 -9.41 0.07 -0.32
CA THR A 182 -9.40 1.26 0.54
C THR A 182 -8.21 2.14 0.23
N PHE A 183 -8.48 3.37 -0.17
CA PHE A 183 -7.52 4.45 -0.33
C PHE A 183 -7.65 5.39 0.87
N HIS A 184 -6.71 5.34 1.80
CA HIS A 184 -6.63 6.24 2.94
C HIS A 184 -5.85 7.49 2.50
N TRP A 185 -6.50 8.64 2.49
CA TRP A 185 -5.97 9.88 1.96
C TRP A 185 -5.65 10.85 3.10
N HIS A 186 -4.37 10.99 3.42
CA HIS A 186 -3.88 11.89 4.46
C HIS A 186 -3.78 13.32 3.89
N LEU A 187 -4.70 14.18 4.33
CA LEU A 187 -4.99 15.49 3.71
C LEU A 187 -4.59 16.68 4.55
N THR A 188 -4.28 16.51 5.84
CA THR A 188 -3.90 17.60 6.74
C THR A 188 -2.80 17.18 7.69
N ASP A 189 -1.79 18.03 7.84
CA ASP A 189 -0.66 17.81 8.73
C ASP A 189 0.06 19.14 9.02
N ASP A 190 1.07 19.15 9.87
CA ASP A 190 1.89 20.29 10.24
C ASP A 190 2.55 20.99 9.04
N GLN A 191 2.88 20.25 7.97
CA GLN A 191 3.57 20.74 6.79
C GLN A 191 2.65 21.20 5.68
N GLY A 192 1.33 21.04 5.85
CA GLY A 192 0.37 21.56 4.90
C GLY A 192 -1.04 21.03 5.04
N TRP A 193 -2.00 21.86 4.71
CA TRP A 193 -3.42 21.57 4.59
C TRP A 193 -3.79 21.38 3.12
N ARG A 194 -4.31 20.23 2.70
CA ARG A 194 -4.43 19.87 1.29
C ARG A 194 -5.86 19.81 0.74
N ILE A 195 -6.86 20.13 1.56
CA ILE A 195 -8.26 20.08 1.14
C ILE A 195 -8.91 21.47 1.19
N GLU A 196 -9.61 21.86 0.11
CA GLU A 196 -10.38 23.10 0.10
C GLU A 196 -11.57 23.03 1.07
N ILE A 197 -11.64 23.97 2.01
CA ILE A 197 -12.77 24.19 2.92
C ILE A 197 -13.31 25.60 2.65
N LYS A 198 -14.52 25.67 2.08
CA LYS A 198 -15.11 26.95 1.62
C LYS A 198 -15.43 27.89 2.77
N LYS A 199 -15.86 27.33 3.91
CA LYS A 199 -16.16 28.13 5.12
C LYS A 199 -14.91 28.74 5.73
N TYR A 200 -13.75 28.13 5.55
CA TYR A 200 -12.48 28.57 6.11
C TYR A 200 -11.39 28.76 5.03
N PRO A 201 -11.50 29.77 4.16
CA PRO A 201 -10.65 29.89 2.97
C PRO A 201 -9.16 30.03 3.27
N ARG A 202 -8.77 30.62 4.42
CA ARG A 202 -7.36 30.72 4.80
C ARG A 202 -6.68 29.35 4.99
N LEU A 203 -7.41 28.25 5.13
CA LEU A 203 -6.85 26.89 5.16
C LEU A 203 -6.17 26.57 3.84
N HIS A 204 -6.78 26.88 2.70
CA HIS A 204 -6.16 26.64 1.40
C HIS A 204 -5.36 27.83 0.86
N GLU A 205 -5.58 29.05 1.34
CA GLU A 205 -4.79 30.22 0.95
C GLU A 205 -3.46 30.32 1.69
N ILE A 206 -3.42 29.96 2.97
CA ILE A 206 -2.27 30.11 3.87
C ILE A 206 -1.71 28.76 4.28
N ALA A 207 -2.53 27.90 4.90
CA ALA A 207 -2.06 26.65 5.49
C ALA A 207 -1.58 25.60 4.47
N SER A 208 -1.91 25.78 3.18
CA SER A 208 -1.46 24.89 2.11
C SER A 208 -0.03 25.13 1.65
N TYR A 209 0.63 26.18 2.13
CA TYR A 209 1.96 26.59 1.66
C TYR A 209 2.95 26.79 2.80
N ARG A 210 4.14 26.23 2.66
CA ARG A 210 5.30 26.46 3.53
C ARG A 210 6.41 27.21 2.79
N ASN A 211 7.24 27.95 3.52
CA ASN A 211 8.31 28.79 2.97
C ASN A 211 9.68 28.07 3.04
N GLY A 212 9.75 26.89 2.50
CA GLY A 212 10.91 26.01 2.50
C GLY A 212 10.54 24.57 2.86
N THR A 213 11.42 23.64 2.51
CA THR A 213 11.29 22.21 2.82
C THR A 213 12.63 21.73 3.37
N GLN A 214 12.60 20.88 4.40
CA GLN A 214 13.78 20.24 4.95
C GLN A 214 14.53 19.47 3.86
N PHE A 215 15.86 19.56 3.85
CA PHE A 215 16.68 18.78 2.95
C PHE A 215 16.52 17.28 3.20
N ILE A 216 16.39 16.50 2.13
CA ILE A 216 16.22 15.04 2.18
C ILE A 216 17.52 14.27 1.86
N ASN A 217 18.63 14.99 1.66
CA ASN A 217 19.94 14.43 1.31
C ASN A 217 20.88 14.24 2.51
N GLY A 218 20.37 14.30 3.73
CA GLY A 218 21.16 14.23 4.98
C GLY A 218 21.79 15.54 5.42
N GLU A 219 21.68 16.62 4.63
CA GLU A 219 22.11 17.96 5.04
C GLU A 219 21.16 18.56 6.09
N LYS A 220 21.71 19.37 6.99
CA LYS A 220 20.92 20.07 7.98
C LYS A 220 20.34 21.35 7.37
N GLY A 221 19.07 21.64 7.65
CA GLY A 221 18.40 22.85 7.24
C GLY A 221 17.25 22.63 6.26
N CYS A 222 16.81 23.74 5.69
CA CYS A 222 15.70 23.78 4.74
C CYS A 222 16.11 24.60 3.52
N ASP A 223 15.53 24.33 2.38
CA ASP A 223 15.56 25.25 1.26
C ASP A 223 14.73 26.51 1.57
N SER A 224 14.68 27.46 0.64
CA SER A 224 13.88 28.68 0.74
C SER A 224 12.80 28.73 -0.34
N ILE A 225 12.44 27.57 -0.89
CA ILE A 225 11.49 27.47 -1.99
C ILE A 225 10.08 27.35 -1.40
N ARG A 226 9.19 28.26 -1.80
CA ARG A 226 7.77 28.16 -1.42
C ARG A 226 7.19 26.88 -2.01
N TYR A 227 6.72 25.97 -1.15
CA TYR A 227 6.17 24.69 -1.53
C TYR A 227 4.74 24.51 -1.02
N GLY A 228 3.90 23.84 -1.80
CA GLY A 228 2.56 23.46 -1.38
C GLY A 228 1.54 23.48 -2.51
N GLY A 229 0.29 23.52 -2.12
CA GLY A 229 -0.90 23.45 -2.94
C GLY A 229 -2.04 22.75 -2.19
N TYR A 230 -3.17 22.62 -2.83
CA TYR A 230 -4.34 21.93 -2.29
C TYR A 230 -5.18 21.34 -3.42
N TYR A 231 -6.08 20.43 -3.08
CA TYR A 231 -7.10 19.89 -3.99
C TYR A 231 -8.39 20.67 -3.80
N THR A 232 -8.95 21.16 -4.92
CA THR A 232 -10.29 21.78 -4.90
C THR A 232 -11.35 20.73 -4.61
N GLN A 233 -12.52 21.15 -4.13
CA GLN A 233 -13.64 20.23 -3.89
C GLN A 233 -14.04 19.48 -5.15
N GLU A 234 -13.91 20.09 -6.33
CA GLU A 234 -14.18 19.46 -7.61
C GLU A 234 -13.16 18.35 -7.92
N GLN A 235 -11.86 18.59 -7.68
CA GLN A 235 -10.81 17.57 -7.83
C GLN A 235 -11.00 16.40 -6.85
N ILE A 236 -11.41 16.70 -5.62
CA ILE A 236 -11.72 15.67 -4.63
C ILE A 236 -12.88 14.79 -5.10
N LYS A 237 -13.98 15.40 -5.53
CA LYS A 237 -15.15 14.66 -6.08
C LYS A 237 -14.76 13.81 -7.29
N GLU A 238 -13.89 14.34 -8.16
CA GLU A 238 -13.36 13.62 -9.31
C GLU A 238 -12.58 12.37 -8.87
N ILE A 239 -11.68 12.49 -7.89
CA ILE A 239 -10.90 11.36 -7.36
C ILE A 239 -11.81 10.34 -6.66
N VAL A 240 -12.73 10.81 -5.83
CA VAL A 240 -13.68 9.94 -5.11
C VAL A 240 -14.57 9.15 -6.10
N HIS A 241 -15.07 9.82 -7.14
CA HIS A 241 -15.85 9.14 -8.18
C HIS A 241 -15.00 8.14 -8.99
N TYR A 242 -13.76 8.51 -9.31
CA TYR A 242 -12.82 7.64 -10.00
C TYR A 242 -12.51 6.37 -9.20
N ALA A 243 -12.24 6.50 -7.91
CA ALA A 243 -12.02 5.38 -7.00
C ALA A 243 -13.28 4.49 -6.88
N ALA A 244 -14.46 5.10 -6.73
CA ALA A 244 -15.72 4.37 -6.65
C ALA A 244 -16.00 3.52 -7.89
N SER A 245 -15.61 3.99 -9.09
CA SER A 245 -15.74 3.20 -10.34
C SER A 245 -14.78 1.99 -10.39
N ARG A 246 -13.82 1.91 -9.46
CA ARG A 246 -12.91 0.77 -9.23
C ARG A 246 -13.23 0.02 -7.94
N TYR A 247 -14.39 0.25 -7.35
CA TYR A 247 -14.83 -0.37 -6.10
C TYR A 247 -13.89 -0.09 -4.92
N ILE A 248 -13.19 1.07 -4.95
CA ILE A 248 -12.32 1.56 -3.89
C ILE A 248 -13.03 2.67 -3.14
N GLN A 249 -13.12 2.54 -1.81
CA GLN A 249 -13.56 3.62 -0.93
C GLN A 249 -12.39 4.55 -0.62
N VAL A 250 -12.66 5.86 -0.55
CA VAL A 250 -11.68 6.85 -0.13
C VAL A 250 -11.97 7.27 1.31
N ILE A 251 -11.00 7.13 2.20
CA ILE A 251 -11.08 7.51 3.60
C ILE A 251 -10.28 8.81 3.78
N PRO A 252 -10.93 9.96 4.05
CA PRO A 252 -10.20 11.17 4.35
C PRO A 252 -9.65 11.14 5.78
N GLU A 253 -8.43 11.60 5.97
CA GLU A 253 -7.85 11.86 7.28
C GLU A 253 -7.69 13.36 7.50
N ILE A 254 -8.25 13.82 8.64
CA ILE A 254 -8.21 15.20 9.11
C ILE A 254 -7.65 15.19 10.53
N GLU A 255 -6.41 15.60 10.68
CA GLU A 255 -5.65 15.50 11.91
C GLU A 255 -6.17 16.37 13.04
N MET A 256 -6.27 15.75 14.22
CA MET A 256 -6.62 16.36 15.49
C MET A 256 -6.35 15.43 16.67
N PRO A 257 -5.93 15.92 17.87
CA PRO A 257 -5.63 17.32 18.15
C PRO A 257 -4.23 17.75 17.75
N GLY A 258 -3.31 16.80 17.51
CA GLY A 258 -1.94 16.98 17.01
C GLY A 258 -1.90 17.31 15.52
N HIS A 259 -0.70 17.39 14.94
CA HIS A 259 -0.44 17.62 13.51
C HIS A 259 -1.26 18.76 12.89
N SER A 260 -1.46 19.86 13.67
CA SER A 260 -2.44 20.90 13.38
C SER A 260 -1.84 22.29 13.16
N ILE A 261 -0.50 22.43 13.17
CA ILE A 261 0.16 23.74 13.10
C ILE A 261 -0.13 24.50 11.80
N ALA A 262 -0.37 23.79 10.69
CA ALA A 262 -0.76 24.43 9.44
C ALA A 262 -2.11 25.16 9.59
N ALA A 263 -3.11 24.51 10.17
CA ALA A 263 -4.41 25.11 10.43
C ALA A 263 -4.31 26.25 11.47
N ILE A 264 -3.52 26.06 12.52
CA ILE A 264 -3.24 27.09 13.55
C ILE A 264 -2.57 28.32 12.92
N THR A 265 -1.66 28.12 11.95
CA THR A 265 -1.04 29.23 11.21
C THR A 265 -2.09 30.07 10.47
N ALA A 266 -3.08 29.43 9.86
CA ALA A 266 -4.17 30.13 9.19
C ALA A 266 -5.13 30.79 10.18
N TYR A 267 -5.40 30.14 11.31
CA TYR A 267 -6.38 30.56 12.31
C TYR A 267 -5.80 30.45 13.74
N PRO A 268 -5.00 31.44 14.21
CA PRO A 268 -4.31 31.37 15.49
C PRO A 268 -5.20 31.20 16.73
N PHE A 269 -6.50 31.50 16.65
CA PHE A 269 -7.45 31.25 17.74
C PHE A 269 -7.64 29.78 18.10
N LEU A 270 -7.19 28.88 17.22
CA LEU A 270 -7.22 27.43 17.43
C LEU A 270 -6.20 26.95 18.45
N ALA A 271 -5.11 27.71 18.67
CA ALA A 271 -4.06 27.38 19.62
C ALA A 271 -4.43 27.75 21.07
N CYS A 272 -3.73 27.15 22.02
CA CYS A 272 -3.83 27.47 23.42
C CYS A 272 -3.36 28.87 23.73
N ASN A 273 -2.30 29.31 23.08
CA ASN A 273 -1.73 30.66 23.23
C ASN A 273 -1.78 31.39 21.89
N THR A 274 -2.55 32.48 21.84
CA THR A 274 -2.72 33.26 20.61
C THR A 274 -1.76 34.44 20.52
N SER A 275 -0.97 34.71 21.59
CA SER A 275 -0.10 35.88 21.70
C SER A 275 1.39 35.56 21.76
N GLN A 276 1.76 34.34 22.06
CA GLN A 276 3.15 33.88 22.07
C GLN A 276 3.24 32.53 21.34
N PHE A 277 3.98 32.53 20.28
CA PHE A 277 4.30 31.39 19.47
C PHE A 277 5.56 30.73 20.01
N GLU A 278 5.86 29.51 19.56
CA GLU A 278 7.12 28.87 19.89
C GLU A 278 8.28 29.86 19.67
N ASN A 279 9.03 30.18 20.75
CA ASN A 279 10.12 31.15 20.76
C ASN A 279 9.72 32.63 20.44
N GLY A 280 8.47 33.03 20.64
CA GLY A 280 8.00 34.41 20.43
C GLY A 280 7.86 34.82 18.96
N LYS A 281 7.88 33.88 18.02
CA LYS A 281 7.67 34.08 16.58
C LYS A 281 6.21 33.83 16.19
N PRO A 282 5.69 34.39 15.09
CA PRO A 282 4.41 34.02 14.53
C PRO A 282 4.35 32.52 14.13
N PHE A 283 3.17 31.92 14.22
CA PHE A 283 2.98 30.57 13.67
C PHE A 283 3.31 30.55 12.18
N GLU A 284 4.01 29.52 11.74
CA GLU A 284 4.27 29.26 10.35
C GLU A 284 4.03 27.77 10.03
N VAL A 285 3.57 27.51 8.81
CA VAL A 285 3.45 26.13 8.30
C VAL A 285 4.82 25.48 8.36
N ARG A 286 4.89 24.31 8.97
CA ARG A 286 6.16 23.66 9.32
C ARG A 286 6.97 23.29 8.07
N LYS A 287 8.27 23.53 8.13
CA LYS A 287 9.23 23.22 7.05
C LYS A 287 9.99 21.94 7.28
N THR A 288 10.03 21.51 8.56
CA THR A 288 10.77 20.34 9.02
C THR A 288 9.82 19.20 9.37
N TRP A 289 10.37 18.00 9.40
CA TRP A 289 9.65 16.82 9.84
C TRP A 289 9.56 16.71 11.35
N GLY A 290 8.71 15.81 11.86
CA GLY A 290 8.49 15.57 13.28
C GLY A 290 7.26 16.30 13.83
N VAL A 291 7.03 16.23 15.14
CA VAL A 291 5.81 16.64 15.84
C VAL A 291 5.91 18.08 16.33
N SER A 292 4.83 18.86 16.17
CA SER A 292 4.71 20.21 16.75
C SER A 292 4.17 20.13 18.19
N LYS A 293 4.70 21.00 19.09
CA LYS A 293 4.15 21.16 20.43
C LYS A 293 2.87 21.98 20.49
N ASP A 294 2.60 22.79 19.45
CA ASP A 294 1.38 23.56 19.33
C ASP A 294 0.31 22.71 18.64
N ILE A 295 -0.75 22.42 19.40
CA ILE A 295 -1.88 21.59 18.98
C ILE A 295 -3.19 22.33 19.23
N TYR A 296 -4.31 21.83 18.72
CA TYR A 296 -5.63 22.43 18.96
C TYR A 296 -5.94 22.56 20.45
N CYS A 297 -6.47 23.72 20.85
CA CYS A 297 -6.80 24.01 22.23
C CYS A 297 -8.08 23.29 22.69
N ALA A 298 -7.96 22.23 23.50
CA ALA A 298 -9.09 21.47 24.02
C ALA A 298 -9.99 22.27 24.97
N GLY A 299 -9.51 23.37 25.53
CA GLY A 299 -10.29 24.25 26.41
C GLY A 299 -11.11 25.32 25.68
N ASN A 300 -11.01 25.42 24.33
CA ASN A 300 -11.67 26.46 23.55
C ASN A 300 -12.81 25.89 22.69
N ASP A 301 -14.06 26.19 23.02
CA ASP A 301 -15.21 25.68 22.28
C ASP A 301 -15.25 26.09 20.79
N SER A 302 -14.62 27.24 20.43
CA SER A 302 -14.51 27.65 19.03
C SER A 302 -13.66 26.69 18.19
N VAL A 303 -12.77 25.90 18.80
CA VAL A 303 -12.01 24.84 18.13
C VAL A 303 -12.97 23.74 17.68
N PHE A 304 -13.88 23.31 18.53
CA PHE A 304 -14.84 22.27 18.18
C PHE A 304 -15.82 22.76 17.11
N THR A 305 -16.30 24.02 17.20
CA THR A 305 -17.12 24.59 16.13
C THR A 305 -16.38 24.58 14.80
N PHE A 306 -15.09 24.96 14.79
CA PHE A 306 -14.26 24.90 13.59
C PHE A 306 -14.12 23.48 13.06
N LEU A 307 -13.79 22.50 13.91
CA LEU A 307 -13.62 21.10 13.50
C LEU A 307 -14.92 20.46 13.01
N GLU A 308 -16.04 20.74 13.68
CA GLU A 308 -17.38 20.28 13.28
C GLU A 308 -17.79 20.85 11.92
N ASP A 309 -17.47 22.10 11.64
CA ASP A 309 -17.70 22.73 10.33
C ASP A 309 -16.82 22.12 9.24
N VAL A 310 -15.52 21.92 9.50
CA VAL A 310 -14.58 21.26 8.57
C VAL A 310 -15.04 19.84 8.27
N LEU A 311 -15.33 19.05 9.31
CA LEU A 311 -15.79 17.67 9.16
C LEU A 311 -17.12 17.59 8.41
N THR A 312 -18.00 18.59 8.54
CA THR A 312 -19.25 18.64 7.78
C THR A 312 -18.98 18.77 6.28
N GLU A 313 -18.11 19.71 5.85
CA GLU A 313 -17.75 19.83 4.43
C GLU A 313 -16.99 18.57 3.92
N VAL A 314 -16.13 17.98 4.74
CA VAL A 314 -15.43 16.74 4.40
C VAL A 314 -16.44 15.59 4.18
N MET A 315 -17.41 15.42 5.08
CA MET A 315 -18.41 14.36 4.95
C MET A 315 -19.34 14.54 3.73
N ASP A 316 -19.53 15.77 3.24
CA ASP A 316 -20.27 16.05 2.00
C ASP A 316 -19.45 15.65 0.74
N LEU A 317 -18.12 15.67 0.82
CA LEU A 317 -17.24 15.31 -0.28
C LEU A 317 -16.94 13.80 -0.35
N PHE A 318 -16.90 13.13 0.80
CA PHE A 318 -16.53 11.73 0.93
C PHE A 318 -17.73 10.88 1.36
N PRO A 319 -18.24 10.00 0.49
CA PRO A 319 -19.40 9.14 0.81
C PRO A 319 -19.05 7.98 1.75
N SER A 320 -17.78 7.83 2.13
CA SER A 320 -17.32 6.77 3.04
C SER A 320 -18.11 6.77 4.35
N LYS A 321 -18.38 5.58 4.87
CA LYS A 321 -18.91 5.41 6.22
C LYS A 321 -17.91 5.87 7.30
N TYR A 322 -16.65 5.96 6.97
CA TYR A 322 -15.56 6.22 7.90
C TYR A 322 -14.92 7.58 7.65
N ILE A 323 -14.54 8.24 8.75
CA ILE A 323 -13.71 9.45 8.78
C ILE A 323 -12.54 9.17 9.71
N HIS A 324 -11.32 9.34 9.23
CA HIS A 324 -10.12 9.23 10.05
C HIS A 324 -9.76 10.59 10.63
N ILE A 325 -9.44 10.63 11.92
CA ILE A 325 -9.17 11.88 12.64
C ILE A 325 -7.71 12.01 13.10
N GLY A 326 -6.83 11.08 12.72
CA GLY A 326 -5.50 10.97 13.30
C GLY A 326 -5.57 10.55 14.77
N GLY A 327 -5.22 11.46 15.66
CA GLY A 327 -5.30 11.24 17.12
C GLY A 327 -3.98 10.87 17.76
N ASP A 328 -2.94 10.66 16.94
CA ASP A 328 -1.59 10.28 17.29
C ASP A 328 -0.73 11.47 17.76
N GLU A 329 0.37 11.12 18.40
CA GLU A 329 1.50 12.00 18.72
C GLU A 329 1.13 13.40 19.24
N ALA A 330 0.06 13.56 20.02
CA ALA A 330 -0.41 14.84 20.53
C ALA A 330 0.37 15.25 21.80
N PRO A 331 1.32 16.23 21.76
CA PRO A 331 2.03 16.69 22.95
C PRO A 331 1.11 17.50 23.85
N HIS A 332 1.17 17.25 25.16
CA HIS A 332 0.30 17.92 26.12
C HIS A 332 0.87 19.20 26.72
N ASP A 333 2.12 19.57 26.42
CA ASP A 333 2.83 20.74 26.99
C ASP A 333 2.01 22.03 26.94
N ALA A 334 1.37 22.31 25.79
CA ALA A 334 0.55 23.51 25.63
C ALA A 334 -0.73 23.46 26.48
N TRP A 335 -1.36 22.28 26.63
CA TRP A 335 -2.58 22.13 27.44
C TRP A 335 -2.32 22.28 28.94
N GLU A 336 -1.19 21.75 29.43
CA GLU A 336 -0.79 21.87 30.84
C GLU A 336 -0.64 23.32 31.29
N GLN A 337 -0.18 24.19 30.39
CA GLN A 337 0.03 25.59 30.67
C GLN A 337 -1.21 26.47 30.39
N CYS A 338 -2.17 25.95 29.61
CA CYS A 338 -3.33 26.71 29.14
C CYS A 338 -4.39 26.89 30.22
N PRO A 339 -4.76 28.14 30.60
CA PRO A 339 -5.83 28.35 31.58
C PRO A 339 -7.19 27.82 31.13
N LYS A 340 -7.48 27.85 29.81
CA LYS A 340 -8.74 27.33 29.24
C LYS A 340 -8.80 25.81 29.35
N CYS A 341 -7.71 25.09 29.03
CA CYS A 341 -7.62 23.64 29.15
C CYS A 341 -7.73 23.20 30.63
N ARG A 342 -7.03 23.85 31.54
CA ARG A 342 -7.17 23.58 32.99
C ARG A 342 -8.60 23.82 33.51
N LYS A 343 -9.26 24.89 33.06
CA LYS A 343 -10.66 25.15 33.41
C LYS A 343 -11.59 24.06 32.84
N ARG A 344 -11.33 23.60 31.62
CA ARG A 344 -12.06 22.46 31.00
C ARG A 344 -11.89 21.20 31.83
N MET A 345 -10.66 20.82 32.17
CA MET A 345 -10.38 19.66 33.02
C MET A 345 -11.13 19.75 34.36
N GLN A 346 -11.10 20.90 35.00
CA GLN A 346 -11.82 21.10 36.27
C GLN A 346 -13.35 20.93 36.09
N HIS A 347 -13.90 21.52 35.02
CA HIS A 347 -15.34 21.45 34.74
C HIS A 347 -15.82 20.04 34.42
N GLU A 348 -15.05 19.29 33.63
CA GLU A 348 -15.38 17.93 33.20
C GLU A 348 -14.91 16.85 34.21
N GLY A 349 -14.24 17.24 35.31
CA GLY A 349 -13.73 16.31 36.32
C GLY A 349 -12.57 15.45 35.86
N LEU A 350 -11.75 15.94 34.91
CA LEU A 350 -10.62 15.23 34.33
C LEU A 350 -9.36 15.41 35.17
N ALA A 351 -8.65 14.30 35.46
CA ALA A 351 -7.51 14.31 36.36
C ALA A 351 -6.20 14.81 35.72
N ASN A 352 -6.07 14.64 34.40
CA ASN A 352 -4.84 14.98 33.66
C ASN A 352 -5.12 15.28 32.18
N THR A 353 -4.09 15.68 31.44
CA THR A 353 -4.19 16.03 30.01
C THR A 353 -4.43 14.84 29.10
N GLY A 354 -4.09 13.62 29.51
CA GLY A 354 -4.46 12.41 28.78
C GLY A 354 -5.98 12.18 28.81
N GLU A 355 -6.64 12.38 29.98
CA GLU A 355 -8.10 12.37 30.05
C GLU A 355 -8.73 13.52 29.26
N LEU A 356 -8.06 14.67 29.15
CA LEU A 356 -8.51 15.77 28.30
C LEU A 356 -8.45 15.40 26.81
N GLN A 357 -7.43 14.68 26.38
CA GLN A 357 -7.37 14.14 25.00
C GLN A 357 -8.53 13.18 24.76
N ASN A 358 -8.79 12.25 25.68
CA ASN A 358 -9.91 11.33 25.58
C ASN A 358 -11.25 12.05 25.49
N TRP A 359 -11.44 13.10 26.29
CA TRP A 359 -12.64 13.93 26.25
C TRP A 359 -12.77 14.65 24.89
N PHE A 360 -11.65 15.20 24.36
CA PHE A 360 -11.61 15.84 23.04
C PHE A 360 -12.04 14.84 21.95
N ILE A 361 -11.41 13.67 21.91
CA ILE A 361 -11.71 12.61 20.94
C ILE A 361 -13.18 12.14 21.06
N GLY A 362 -13.66 11.89 22.28
CA GLY A 362 -15.05 11.48 22.50
C GLY A 362 -16.08 12.52 22.02
N ARG A 363 -15.77 13.83 22.15
CA ARG A 363 -16.64 14.88 21.61
C ARG A 363 -16.68 14.84 20.08
N ILE A 364 -15.57 14.64 19.41
CA ILE A 364 -15.49 14.50 17.95
C ILE A 364 -16.17 13.20 17.48
N GLU A 365 -15.95 12.09 18.20
CA GLU A 365 -16.63 10.81 17.91
C GLU A 365 -18.16 10.99 17.94
N ASN A 366 -18.68 11.62 18.99
CA ASN A 366 -20.11 11.90 19.13
C ASN A 366 -20.64 12.72 17.95
N PHE A 367 -19.88 13.73 17.51
CA PHE A 367 -20.26 14.52 16.34
C PHE A 367 -20.30 13.68 15.06
N ILE A 368 -19.25 12.91 14.77
CA ILE A 368 -19.15 12.03 13.60
C ILE A 368 -20.29 11.00 13.61
N ASN A 369 -20.57 10.38 14.77
CA ASN A 369 -21.66 9.42 14.95
C ASN A 369 -23.04 10.07 14.73
N SER A 370 -23.23 11.33 15.16
CA SER A 370 -24.48 12.08 14.93
C SER A 370 -24.80 12.30 13.45
N LYS A 371 -23.74 12.27 12.59
CA LYS A 371 -23.85 12.35 11.13
C LYS A 371 -24.01 10.97 10.46
N GLY A 372 -24.14 9.89 11.23
CA GLY A 372 -24.27 8.52 10.72
C GLY A 372 -22.97 7.94 10.17
N ARG A 373 -21.82 8.51 10.55
CA ARG A 373 -20.48 8.02 10.17
C ARG A 373 -19.82 7.33 11.36
N ARG A 374 -18.70 6.62 11.12
CA ARG A 374 -17.85 6.01 12.15
C ARG A 374 -16.48 6.67 12.14
N MET A 375 -15.96 6.93 13.32
CA MET A 375 -14.62 7.45 13.51
C MET A 375 -13.58 6.34 13.36
N ILE A 376 -12.45 6.64 12.71
CA ILE A 376 -11.19 5.89 12.80
C ILE A 376 -10.17 6.81 13.44
N GLY A 377 -9.26 6.28 14.25
CA GLY A 377 -8.06 6.98 14.72
C GLY A 377 -6.92 6.01 14.95
N TRP A 378 -5.74 6.57 15.03
CA TRP A 378 -4.55 5.82 15.42
C TRP A 378 -4.71 5.28 16.84
N GLU A 379 -3.92 4.29 17.21
CA GLU A 379 -4.12 3.51 18.45
C GLU A 379 -4.08 4.34 19.75
N GLU A 380 -3.53 5.56 19.73
CA GLU A 380 -3.50 6.46 20.87
C GLU A 380 -4.89 6.86 21.36
N ILE A 381 -5.91 6.82 20.49
CA ILE A 381 -7.30 7.09 20.91
C ILE A 381 -7.84 6.08 21.92
N MET A 382 -7.19 4.89 22.05
CA MET A 382 -7.54 3.84 23.01
C MET A 382 -7.24 4.20 24.49
N ASN A 383 -6.54 5.30 24.75
CA ASN A 383 -6.15 5.68 26.11
C ASN A 383 -7.32 6.16 27.00
N GLY A 384 -8.58 6.08 26.52
CA GLY A 384 -9.76 6.56 27.22
C GLY A 384 -11.02 5.74 27.04
N ASN A 385 -12.14 6.30 27.49
CA ASN A 385 -13.48 5.72 27.27
C ASN A 385 -13.96 6.01 25.85
N LEU A 386 -13.50 5.20 24.93
CA LEU A 386 -13.88 5.28 23.51
C LEU A 386 -15.22 4.59 23.30
N GLY A 387 -16.06 5.16 22.43
CA GLY A 387 -17.31 4.51 22.02
C GLY A 387 -17.06 3.24 21.20
N GLN A 388 -17.91 2.23 21.38
CA GLN A 388 -17.78 0.93 20.67
C GLN A 388 -17.88 1.03 19.15
N THR A 389 -18.27 2.18 18.61
CA THR A 389 -18.38 2.40 17.16
C THR A 389 -17.07 2.81 16.51
N SER A 390 -16.09 3.26 17.28
CA SER A 390 -14.79 3.68 16.78
C SER A 390 -13.95 2.51 16.29
N VAL A 391 -13.15 2.76 15.27
CA VAL A 391 -12.22 1.78 14.68
C VAL A 391 -10.81 2.20 15.05
N ILE A 392 -10.01 1.25 15.50
CA ILE A 392 -8.63 1.47 15.91
C ILE A 392 -7.69 1.09 14.77
N GLN A 393 -6.82 2.00 14.36
CA GLN A 393 -5.71 1.67 13.47
C GLN A 393 -4.44 1.49 14.28
N SER A 394 -3.99 0.22 14.41
CA SER A 394 -2.83 -0.15 15.22
C SER A 394 -1.55 -0.05 14.39
N TRP A 395 -0.61 0.82 14.79
CA TRP A 395 0.59 1.14 14.03
C TRP A 395 1.92 0.94 14.81
N LEU A 396 1.95 1.21 16.12
CA LEU A 396 3.16 1.05 16.95
C LEU A 396 3.57 -0.42 17.11
N GLY A 397 2.64 -1.34 16.92
CA GLY A 397 2.85 -2.77 17.01
C GLY A 397 1.56 -3.52 16.74
N VAL A 398 1.48 -4.76 17.21
CA VAL A 398 0.26 -5.58 17.12
C VAL A 398 -0.52 -5.61 18.44
N GLU A 399 0.11 -5.24 19.54
CA GLU A 399 -0.39 -5.43 20.90
C GLU A 399 -1.65 -4.62 21.18
N THR A 400 -1.65 -3.34 20.78
CA THR A 400 -2.82 -2.46 20.96
C THR A 400 -3.99 -2.94 20.09
N GLY A 401 -3.72 -3.38 18.86
CA GLY A 401 -4.74 -3.97 18.00
C GLY A 401 -5.35 -5.23 18.60
N LEU A 402 -4.55 -6.11 19.20
CA LEU A 402 -5.04 -7.31 19.91
C LEU A 402 -5.90 -6.93 21.12
N LYS A 403 -5.46 -5.94 21.91
CA LYS A 403 -6.22 -5.41 23.05
C LYS A 403 -7.56 -4.85 22.57
N ALA A 404 -7.56 -4.03 21.52
CA ALA A 404 -8.77 -3.43 20.94
C ALA A 404 -9.77 -4.52 20.49
N ALA A 405 -9.30 -5.55 19.78
CA ALA A 405 -10.14 -6.67 19.34
C ALA A 405 -10.75 -7.44 20.52
N LYS A 406 -9.98 -7.68 21.60
CA LYS A 406 -10.47 -8.29 22.84
C LYS A 406 -11.51 -7.42 23.57
N GLU A 407 -11.44 -6.09 23.40
CA GLU A 407 -12.41 -5.12 23.93
C GLU A 407 -13.59 -4.87 22.97
N ASN A 408 -13.71 -5.66 21.90
CA ASN A 408 -14.74 -5.60 20.85
C ASN A 408 -14.73 -4.32 20.01
N HIS A 409 -13.59 -3.66 19.84
CA HIS A 409 -13.39 -2.63 18.84
C HIS A 409 -12.94 -3.26 17.52
N ASP A 410 -13.47 -2.73 16.42
CA ASP A 410 -12.97 -3.07 15.09
C ASP A 410 -11.55 -2.49 14.89
N VAL A 411 -10.67 -3.26 14.24
CA VAL A 411 -9.24 -2.96 14.15
C VAL A 411 -8.76 -3.05 12.70
N ILE A 412 -7.93 -2.07 12.31
CA ILE A 412 -7.12 -2.09 11.09
C ILE A 412 -5.67 -2.31 11.51
N MET A 413 -5.06 -3.41 11.08
CA MET A 413 -3.67 -3.73 11.41
C MET A 413 -2.71 -3.03 10.43
N SER A 414 -1.85 -2.17 10.97
CA SER A 414 -0.90 -1.32 10.22
C SER A 414 0.47 -1.22 10.88
N PRO A 415 1.04 -2.28 11.51
CA PRO A 415 2.25 -2.16 12.33
C PRO A 415 3.43 -1.65 11.50
N TYR A 416 4.15 -0.62 12.01
CA TYR A 416 5.25 0.03 11.29
C TYR A 416 6.37 -0.96 10.93
N SER A 417 6.58 -1.96 11.75
CA SER A 417 7.58 -3.01 11.54
C SER A 417 7.37 -3.86 10.26
N HIS A 418 6.15 -3.84 9.69
CA HIS A 418 5.79 -4.67 8.53
C HIS A 418 5.11 -3.90 7.40
N LEU A 419 4.38 -2.81 7.71
CA LEU A 419 3.45 -2.19 6.77
C LEU A 419 3.71 -0.69 6.52
N TYR A 420 4.82 -0.13 7.01
CA TYR A 420 5.24 1.23 6.68
C TYR A 420 6.21 1.22 5.50
N PHE A 421 5.69 1.62 4.35
CA PHE A 421 6.44 1.55 3.09
C PHE A 421 7.38 2.74 2.86
N ASP A 422 7.48 3.65 3.80
CA ASP A 422 8.46 4.71 3.89
C ASP A 422 9.79 4.26 4.52
N GLY A 423 9.86 3.05 5.10
CA GLY A 423 11.07 2.42 5.58
C GLY A 423 11.94 1.79 4.47
N TYR A 424 13.22 1.56 4.77
CA TYR A 424 14.19 0.93 3.87
C TYR A 424 13.76 -0.46 3.41
N GLN A 425 13.97 -0.77 2.12
CA GLN A 425 13.66 -2.08 1.54
C GLN A 425 14.84 -3.07 1.59
N ALA A 426 16.05 -2.56 1.82
CA ALA A 426 17.29 -3.32 2.00
C ALA A 426 18.25 -2.52 2.90
N ASP A 427 19.53 -2.89 2.91
CA ASP A 427 20.56 -2.19 3.67
C ASP A 427 20.61 -0.70 3.30
N GLU A 428 20.58 0.20 4.29
CA GLU A 428 20.58 1.66 4.09
C GLU A 428 21.78 2.17 3.28
N ASP A 429 22.92 1.48 3.33
CA ASP A 429 24.11 1.83 2.56
C ASP A 429 23.93 1.68 1.04
N ILE A 430 22.90 0.93 0.60
CA ILE A 430 22.64 0.65 -0.82
C ILE A 430 21.28 1.16 -1.31
N GLU A 431 20.44 1.67 -0.40
CA GLU A 431 19.10 2.20 -0.72
C GLU A 431 19.11 3.73 -0.76
N PRO A 432 18.20 4.35 -1.52
CA PRO A 432 17.93 5.78 -1.39
C PRO A 432 17.48 6.11 0.03
N ILE A 433 17.72 7.35 0.48
CA ILE A 433 17.38 7.79 1.85
C ILE A 433 15.88 7.60 2.16
N ALA A 434 15.60 6.96 3.29
CA ALA A 434 14.26 6.66 3.77
C ALA A 434 14.17 6.91 5.28
N ILE A 435 13.03 6.64 5.90
CA ILE A 435 12.92 6.64 7.37
C ILE A 435 13.66 5.43 7.94
N GLY A 436 14.34 5.61 9.08
CA GLY A 436 15.36 4.72 9.63
C GLY A 436 14.91 3.36 10.17
N TYR A 437 13.82 2.76 9.67
CA TYR A 437 13.44 1.37 9.96
C TYR A 437 13.41 0.53 8.69
N TRP A 438 13.33 -0.78 8.84
CA TRP A 438 13.58 -1.72 7.77
C TRP A 438 12.36 -2.61 7.49
N VAL A 439 11.79 -2.50 6.28
CA VAL A 439 10.59 -3.22 5.84
C VAL A 439 10.83 -3.81 4.43
N PRO A 440 11.65 -4.85 4.30
CA PRO A 440 11.86 -5.54 3.03
C PRO A 440 10.62 -6.36 2.61
N LEU A 441 10.63 -6.82 1.36
CA LEU A 441 9.49 -7.52 0.73
C LEU A 441 9.03 -8.77 1.51
N ASP A 442 9.97 -9.56 2.02
CA ASP A 442 9.68 -10.77 2.79
C ASP A 442 9.07 -10.46 4.17
N THR A 443 9.47 -9.36 4.79
CA THR A 443 8.88 -8.87 6.03
C THR A 443 7.41 -8.53 5.82
N VAL A 444 7.07 -7.78 4.77
CA VAL A 444 5.66 -7.51 4.41
C VAL A 444 4.90 -8.80 4.19
N TYR A 445 5.47 -9.72 3.40
CA TYR A 445 4.83 -11.00 3.06
C TYR A 445 4.61 -11.91 4.26
N SER A 446 5.50 -11.87 5.24
CA SER A 446 5.45 -12.72 6.44
C SER A 446 4.36 -12.29 7.44
N PHE A 447 3.86 -11.06 7.32
CA PHE A 447 2.91 -10.52 8.29
C PHE A 447 1.63 -11.35 8.38
N GLU A 448 1.22 -11.66 9.61
CA GLU A 448 -0.04 -12.33 9.91
C GLU A 448 -0.90 -11.44 10.82
N PRO A 449 -1.99 -10.85 10.27
CA PRO A 449 -2.79 -9.87 11.02
C PRO A 449 -3.62 -10.48 12.16
N VAL A 450 -3.95 -11.76 12.07
CA VAL A 450 -4.77 -12.43 13.07
C VAL A 450 -3.88 -13.28 13.97
N SER A 451 -3.65 -12.80 15.19
CA SER A 451 -2.88 -13.54 16.19
C SER A 451 -3.63 -14.81 16.65
N PRO A 452 -2.90 -15.92 16.88
CA PRO A 452 -3.48 -17.13 17.49
C PRO A 452 -3.97 -16.93 18.94
N GLU A 453 -3.69 -15.79 19.56
CA GLU A 453 -4.18 -15.42 20.88
C GLU A 453 -5.65 -14.97 20.89
N LEU A 454 -6.20 -14.63 19.72
CA LEU A 454 -7.59 -14.22 19.59
C LEU A 454 -8.49 -15.44 19.41
N SER A 455 -9.61 -15.45 20.12
CA SER A 455 -10.70 -16.38 19.83
C SER A 455 -11.34 -16.07 18.46
N ASP A 456 -12.08 -17.03 17.90
CA ASP A 456 -12.81 -16.83 16.62
C ASP A 456 -13.77 -15.65 16.64
N THR A 457 -14.26 -15.25 17.81
CA THR A 457 -15.14 -14.10 17.97
C THR A 457 -14.35 -12.80 17.94
N GLU A 458 -13.26 -12.71 18.68
CA GLU A 458 -12.37 -11.54 18.73
C GLU A 458 -11.68 -11.32 17.39
N ALA A 459 -11.27 -12.40 16.72
CA ALA A 459 -10.64 -12.34 15.39
C ALA A 459 -11.54 -11.67 14.33
N LYS A 460 -12.87 -11.67 14.47
CA LYS A 460 -13.81 -11.00 13.58
C LYS A 460 -13.72 -9.47 13.65
N HIS A 461 -13.16 -8.93 14.74
CA HIS A 461 -12.90 -7.50 14.85
C HIS A 461 -11.68 -7.04 14.07
N ILE A 462 -10.81 -7.94 13.62
CA ILE A 462 -9.73 -7.59 12.70
C ILE A 462 -10.36 -7.39 11.30
N LEU A 463 -10.64 -6.14 10.94
CA LEU A 463 -11.23 -5.80 9.64
C LEU A 463 -10.30 -6.13 8.49
N GLY A 464 -8.99 -6.02 8.71
CA GLY A 464 -7.95 -6.32 7.74
C GLY A 464 -6.66 -5.55 7.97
N VAL A 465 -5.97 -5.25 6.88
CA VAL A 465 -4.64 -4.66 6.90
C VAL A 465 -4.56 -3.41 6.03
N GLN A 466 -3.65 -2.52 6.42
CA GLN A 466 -3.33 -1.34 5.62
C GLN A 466 -1.83 -1.06 5.69
N ALA A 467 -1.21 -0.82 4.53
CA ALA A 467 0.12 -0.24 4.50
C ALA A 467 0.04 1.29 4.49
N ASN A 468 1.08 1.93 5.01
CA ASN A 468 1.18 3.37 5.07
C ASN A 468 2.44 3.84 4.34
N LEU A 469 2.32 4.93 3.58
CA LEU A 469 3.43 5.59 2.92
C LEU A 469 3.46 7.07 3.33
N TRP A 470 4.28 7.38 4.32
CA TRP A 470 4.58 8.74 4.71
C TRP A 470 5.62 9.33 3.75
N THR A 471 5.49 10.62 3.44
CA THR A 471 6.23 11.20 2.31
C THR A 471 7.30 12.21 2.68
N GLU A 472 7.79 12.20 3.93
CA GLU A 472 8.85 13.11 4.40
C GLU A 472 10.07 13.09 3.49
N PHE A 473 10.51 11.90 3.08
CA PHE A 473 11.67 11.69 2.21
C PHE A 473 11.29 11.38 0.76
N ILE A 474 9.99 11.30 0.45
CA ILE A 474 9.48 10.83 -0.84
C ILE A 474 8.88 12.01 -1.61
N GLY A 475 9.74 12.80 -2.29
CA GLY A 475 9.34 14.05 -2.96
C GLY A 475 8.97 13.92 -4.43
N THR A 476 9.02 12.72 -5.03
CA THR A 476 8.74 12.52 -6.47
C THR A 476 7.87 11.30 -6.72
N GLU A 477 7.10 11.33 -7.84
CA GLU A 477 6.27 10.21 -8.28
C GLU A 477 7.09 8.92 -8.50
N ASN A 478 8.27 9.02 -9.11
CA ASN A 478 9.16 7.88 -9.33
C ASN A 478 9.65 7.26 -8.01
N TYR A 479 9.98 8.09 -7.02
CA TYR A 479 10.42 7.58 -5.73
C TYR A 479 9.26 6.99 -4.93
N PHE A 480 8.07 7.54 -5.05
CA PHE A 480 6.85 6.93 -4.52
C PHE A 480 6.65 5.52 -5.08
N GLU A 481 6.70 5.36 -6.41
CA GLU A 481 6.61 4.04 -7.05
C GLU A 481 7.71 3.09 -6.58
N TYR A 482 8.95 3.56 -6.49
CA TYR A 482 10.07 2.77 -5.97
C TYR A 482 9.80 2.22 -4.56
N MET A 483 9.21 3.03 -3.69
CA MET A 483 8.92 2.64 -2.31
C MET A 483 7.70 1.71 -2.20
N VAL A 484 6.73 1.84 -3.08
CA VAL A 484 5.52 1.01 -3.08
C VAL A 484 5.75 -0.35 -3.73
N PHE A 485 6.41 -0.38 -4.89
CA PHE A 485 6.58 -1.60 -5.69
C PHE A 485 7.97 -2.23 -5.49
N PRO A 486 8.04 -3.55 -5.15
CA PRO A 486 6.97 -4.56 -5.23
C PRO A 486 6.22 -4.84 -3.92
N ARG A 487 6.38 -4.05 -2.84
CA ARG A 487 5.77 -4.37 -1.54
C ARG A 487 4.24 -4.43 -1.56
N ILE A 488 3.60 -3.70 -2.46
CA ILE A 488 2.13 -3.74 -2.64
C ILE A 488 1.64 -5.13 -3.08
N ASP A 489 2.44 -5.89 -3.83
CA ASP A 489 2.11 -7.27 -4.21
C ASP A 489 2.04 -8.18 -2.98
N ALA A 490 3.03 -8.05 -2.07
CA ALA A 490 3.05 -8.78 -0.82
C ALA A 490 1.87 -8.38 0.09
N LEU A 491 1.60 -7.08 0.22
CA LEU A 491 0.43 -6.57 0.94
C LEU A 491 -0.87 -7.15 0.38
N SER A 492 -1.01 -7.17 -0.95
CA SER A 492 -2.23 -7.68 -1.60
C SER A 492 -2.47 -9.15 -1.27
N GLU A 493 -1.42 -9.96 -1.25
CA GLU A 493 -1.53 -11.39 -0.92
C GLU A 493 -1.80 -11.63 0.56
N VAL A 494 -1.21 -10.84 1.46
CA VAL A 494 -1.53 -10.85 2.89
C VAL A 494 -3.01 -10.48 3.13
N ALA A 495 -3.49 -9.49 2.42
CA ALA A 495 -4.85 -8.95 2.58
C ALA A 495 -5.94 -9.83 1.94
N TRP A 496 -5.62 -10.50 0.83
CA TRP A 496 -6.59 -11.24 0.03
C TRP A 496 -6.56 -12.74 0.28
N SER A 497 -5.35 -13.36 0.25
CA SER A 497 -5.20 -14.81 0.27
C SER A 497 -5.21 -15.37 1.69
N SER A 498 -5.75 -16.57 1.89
CA SER A 498 -5.68 -17.23 3.20
C SER A 498 -4.24 -17.58 3.58
N LYS A 499 -3.95 -17.61 4.88
CA LYS A 499 -2.61 -17.87 5.42
C LYS A 499 -2.02 -19.17 4.88
N GLU A 500 -2.83 -20.22 4.76
CA GLU A 500 -2.42 -21.57 4.33
C GLU A 500 -2.02 -21.62 2.86
N LYS A 501 -2.45 -20.64 2.06
CA LYS A 501 -2.10 -20.54 0.64
C LYS A 501 -0.82 -19.74 0.39
N ARG A 502 -0.39 -18.93 1.35
CA ARG A 502 0.78 -18.09 1.18
C ARG A 502 2.07 -18.91 1.24
N ASN A 503 2.89 -18.80 0.20
CA ASN A 503 4.21 -19.40 0.10
C ASN A 503 5.17 -18.42 -0.56
N TYR A 504 6.14 -17.90 0.18
CA TYR A 504 7.07 -16.87 -0.30
C TYR A 504 7.93 -17.33 -1.49
N GLY A 505 8.34 -18.60 -1.53
CA GLY A 505 9.10 -19.15 -2.65
C GLY A 505 8.30 -19.14 -3.95
N ASP A 506 7.03 -19.60 -3.92
CA ASP A 506 6.10 -19.53 -5.04
C ASP A 506 5.75 -18.07 -5.41
N PHE A 507 5.55 -17.20 -4.41
CA PHE A 507 5.32 -15.77 -4.62
C PHE A 507 6.47 -15.13 -5.41
N LYS A 508 7.74 -15.38 -5.07
CA LYS A 508 8.90 -14.87 -5.82
C LYS A 508 8.89 -15.30 -7.29
N VAL A 509 8.45 -16.53 -7.59
CA VAL A 509 8.33 -17.01 -8.96
C VAL A 509 7.24 -16.22 -9.70
N ARG A 510 6.06 -16.02 -9.10
CA ARG A 510 4.96 -15.25 -9.69
C ARG A 510 5.32 -13.78 -9.89
N MET A 511 6.16 -13.20 -9.00
CA MET A 511 6.67 -11.84 -9.10
C MET A 511 7.44 -11.57 -10.40
N GLN A 512 8.09 -12.56 -11.00
CA GLN A 512 8.79 -12.39 -12.27
C GLN A 512 7.88 -11.90 -13.41
N ALA A 513 6.61 -12.28 -13.40
CA ALA A 513 5.63 -11.76 -14.35
C ALA A 513 5.21 -10.32 -14.00
N GLN A 514 5.10 -9.98 -12.71
CA GLN A 514 4.78 -8.62 -12.27
C GLN A 514 5.89 -7.63 -12.63
N TYR A 515 7.14 -7.98 -12.42
CA TYR A 515 8.27 -7.13 -12.84
C TYR A 515 8.25 -6.81 -14.34
N LYS A 516 7.88 -7.77 -15.19
CA LYS A 516 7.71 -7.53 -16.64
C LYS A 516 6.56 -6.58 -16.93
N ARG A 517 5.43 -6.68 -16.18
CA ARG A 517 4.30 -5.75 -16.31
C ARG A 517 4.71 -4.34 -15.88
N TYR A 518 5.34 -4.20 -14.73
CA TYR A 518 5.85 -2.91 -14.26
C TYR A 518 6.79 -2.24 -15.26
N THR A 519 7.68 -3.02 -15.88
CA THR A 519 8.55 -2.51 -16.95
C THR A 519 7.73 -2.05 -18.16
N LYS A 520 6.73 -2.82 -18.60
CA LYS A 520 5.85 -2.46 -19.73
C LYS A 520 5.02 -1.20 -19.44
N GLU A 521 4.53 -1.05 -18.22
CA GLU A 521 3.69 0.07 -17.76
C GLU A 521 4.52 1.32 -17.38
N GLY A 522 5.84 1.22 -17.39
CA GLY A 522 6.73 2.33 -17.03
C GLY A 522 6.70 2.68 -15.54
N ILE A 523 6.36 1.72 -14.67
CA ILE A 523 6.39 1.88 -13.22
C ILE A 523 7.84 1.85 -12.73
N CYS A 524 8.20 2.83 -11.90
CA CYS A 524 9.53 2.94 -11.31
C CYS A 524 9.67 2.06 -10.07
N PHE A 525 9.54 0.73 -10.23
CA PHE A 525 9.64 -0.22 -9.11
C PHE A 525 11.08 -0.44 -8.66
N ARG A 526 11.27 -0.86 -7.42
CA ARG A 526 12.56 -1.32 -6.90
C ARG A 526 12.95 -2.63 -7.60
N ILE A 527 14.01 -2.56 -8.41
CA ILE A 527 14.55 -3.75 -9.09
C ILE A 527 15.23 -4.63 -8.05
N PRO A 528 14.87 -5.92 -7.94
CA PRO A 528 15.47 -6.81 -6.96
C PRO A 528 16.96 -7.05 -7.26
N THR A 529 17.78 -7.04 -6.22
CA THR A 529 19.19 -7.46 -6.31
C THR A 529 19.27 -8.96 -6.56
N PRO A 530 20.32 -9.47 -7.23
CA PRO A 530 20.55 -10.90 -7.36
C PRO A 530 20.80 -11.53 -5.98
N GLU A 531 20.31 -12.75 -5.77
CA GLU A 531 20.61 -13.50 -4.54
C GLU A 531 21.94 -14.28 -4.71
N PRO A 532 23.01 -13.96 -3.93
CA PRO A 532 24.25 -14.70 -4.00
C PRO A 532 24.15 -16.03 -3.25
N LEU A 533 24.59 -17.10 -3.89
CA LEU A 533 24.76 -18.42 -3.28
C LEU A 533 26.26 -18.74 -3.22
N ALA A 534 26.80 -18.90 -2.02
CA ALA A 534 28.20 -19.14 -1.80
C ALA A 534 28.49 -20.58 -1.36
N THR A 535 29.46 -21.22 -2.00
CA THR A 535 30.08 -22.49 -1.54
C THR A 535 31.48 -22.21 -1.09
N VAL A 536 31.73 -22.29 0.23
CA VAL A 536 33.03 -21.98 0.84
C VAL A 536 33.95 -23.20 0.75
N ASN A 537 35.17 -23.01 0.21
CA ASN A 537 36.24 -23.97 0.24
C ASN A 537 37.34 -23.53 1.24
N LYS A 538 37.30 -24.10 2.44
CA LYS A 538 38.21 -23.75 3.54
C LYS A 538 39.66 -24.14 3.25
N GLU A 539 39.92 -25.19 2.44
CA GLU A 539 41.26 -25.66 2.15
C GLU A 539 42.00 -24.69 1.23
N ASN A 540 41.30 -24.06 0.30
CA ASN A 540 41.87 -23.15 -0.69
C ASN A 540 41.62 -21.67 -0.37
N HIS A 541 41.11 -21.34 0.80
CA HIS A 541 40.76 -19.97 1.18
C HIS A 541 39.99 -19.21 0.08
N SER A 542 38.91 -19.82 -0.42
CA SER A 542 38.14 -19.29 -1.53
C SER A 542 36.66 -19.64 -1.43
N SER A 543 35.84 -18.85 -2.09
CA SER A 543 34.39 -19.10 -2.22
C SER A 543 33.97 -19.13 -3.69
N ALA A 544 33.11 -20.09 -4.04
CA ALA A 544 32.47 -20.15 -5.33
C ALA A 544 31.10 -19.49 -5.24
N ILE A 545 30.89 -18.38 -5.94
CA ILE A 545 29.68 -17.58 -5.90
C ILE A 545 28.87 -17.84 -7.17
N THR A 546 27.60 -18.18 -6.99
CA THR A 546 26.58 -18.17 -8.05
C THR A 546 25.45 -17.21 -7.68
N PHE A 547 24.68 -16.78 -8.66
CA PHE A 547 23.58 -15.84 -8.43
C PHE A 547 22.25 -16.41 -8.94
N ILE A 548 21.18 -16.18 -8.18
CA ILE A 548 19.81 -16.33 -8.64
C ILE A 548 19.34 -14.96 -9.16
N ASN A 549 18.86 -14.93 -10.42
CA ASN A 549 18.23 -13.74 -10.98
C ASN A 549 16.78 -13.64 -10.50
N THR A 550 16.55 -12.91 -9.42
CA THR A 550 15.23 -12.73 -8.81
C THR A 550 14.27 -11.96 -9.72
N LEU A 551 14.78 -11.05 -10.57
CA LEU A 551 13.99 -10.34 -11.56
C LEU A 551 13.40 -11.27 -12.64
N GLY A 552 14.06 -12.40 -12.94
CA GLY A 552 13.66 -13.34 -13.98
C GLY A 552 13.87 -12.84 -15.42
N SER A 553 14.47 -11.67 -15.58
CA SER A 553 14.84 -11.03 -16.87
C SER A 553 16.07 -10.15 -16.70
N GLY A 554 16.56 -9.55 -17.80
CA GLY A 554 17.76 -8.70 -17.74
C GLY A 554 19.03 -9.49 -17.49
N THR A 555 20.08 -8.80 -17.06
CA THR A 555 21.43 -9.35 -16.85
C THR A 555 21.96 -9.04 -15.45
N ILE A 556 22.77 -9.93 -14.91
CA ILE A 556 23.50 -9.67 -13.66
C ILE A 556 24.91 -9.23 -14.03
N HIS A 557 25.31 -8.05 -13.57
CA HIS A 557 26.67 -7.54 -13.70
C HIS A 557 27.39 -7.60 -12.36
N TYR A 558 28.71 -7.82 -12.39
CA TYR A 558 29.52 -7.90 -11.19
C TYR A 558 30.92 -7.34 -11.38
N ALA A 559 31.57 -6.98 -10.27
CA ALA A 559 32.96 -6.60 -10.20
C ALA A 559 33.59 -7.13 -8.89
N ILE A 560 34.86 -7.50 -8.91
CA ILE A 560 35.59 -7.94 -7.70
C ILE A 560 36.41 -6.76 -7.20
N ASN A 561 36.30 -6.45 -5.91
CA ASN A 561 36.99 -5.35 -5.21
C ASN A 561 36.75 -3.96 -5.84
N ASN A 562 35.62 -3.78 -6.54
CA ASN A 562 35.22 -2.51 -7.14
C ASN A 562 33.71 -2.27 -6.93
N LYS A 563 33.36 -1.23 -6.20
CA LYS A 563 31.96 -0.85 -5.91
C LYS A 563 31.20 -0.33 -7.14
N ASP A 564 31.90 0.18 -8.15
CA ASP A 564 31.27 0.74 -9.35
C ASP A 564 30.86 -0.37 -10.32
N VAL A 565 29.70 -0.98 -10.07
CA VAL A 565 29.07 -1.92 -10.99
C VAL A 565 28.18 -1.15 -11.96
N ASN A 566 28.55 -1.18 -13.25
CA ASN A 566 27.88 -0.46 -14.33
C ASN A 566 27.73 -1.35 -15.58
N ALA A 567 27.16 -0.81 -16.65
CA ALA A 567 26.88 -1.56 -17.88
C ALA A 567 28.14 -2.16 -18.56
N SER A 568 29.34 -1.65 -18.26
CA SER A 568 30.61 -2.18 -18.76
C SER A 568 31.22 -3.25 -17.87
N SER A 569 30.66 -3.50 -16.69
CA SER A 569 31.13 -4.53 -15.76
C SER A 569 30.89 -5.94 -16.31
N ALA A 570 31.63 -6.93 -15.78
CA ALA A 570 31.51 -8.31 -16.21
C ALA A 570 30.08 -8.84 -16.05
N ILE A 571 29.57 -9.52 -17.07
CA ILE A 571 28.24 -10.15 -17.04
C ILE A 571 28.35 -11.57 -16.49
N TYR A 572 27.50 -11.91 -15.54
CA TYR A 572 27.38 -13.25 -14.98
C TYR A 572 26.81 -14.22 -16.02
N ASN A 573 27.52 -15.31 -16.27
CA ASN A 573 27.19 -16.30 -17.33
C ASN A 573 26.75 -17.67 -16.77
N SER A 574 26.16 -17.67 -15.58
CA SER A 574 25.69 -18.86 -14.85
C SER A 574 26.78 -19.85 -14.41
N LYS A 575 28.08 -19.47 -14.51
CA LYS A 575 29.17 -20.27 -13.99
C LYS A 575 29.62 -19.72 -12.62
N PRO A 576 30.02 -20.59 -11.68
CA PRO A 576 30.56 -20.12 -10.39
C PRO A 576 31.74 -19.16 -10.56
N ILE A 577 31.68 -18.03 -9.87
CA ILE A 577 32.78 -17.06 -9.79
C ILE A 577 33.59 -17.39 -8.56
N ILE A 578 34.90 -17.64 -8.75
CA ILE A 578 35.79 -17.97 -7.64
C ILE A 578 36.41 -16.68 -7.11
N ILE A 579 36.20 -16.39 -5.84
CA ILE A 579 36.80 -15.27 -5.11
C ILE A 579 37.64 -15.80 -3.95
N LYS A 580 38.69 -15.07 -3.55
CA LYS A 580 39.48 -15.36 -2.34
C LYS A 580 38.71 -14.85 -1.10
N ASP A 581 39.08 -15.37 0.08
CA ASP A 581 38.48 -14.90 1.35
C ASP A 581 38.75 -13.40 1.64
N THR A 582 39.75 -12.80 0.96
CA THR A 582 40.06 -11.36 1.05
C THR A 582 39.31 -10.49 0.04
N ASP A 583 38.59 -11.10 -0.91
CA ASP A 583 37.91 -10.38 -1.98
C ASP A 583 36.46 -10.08 -1.59
N VAL A 584 35.95 -8.95 -2.11
CA VAL A 584 34.52 -8.58 -2.05
C VAL A 584 34.02 -8.55 -3.48
N ILE A 585 32.94 -9.29 -3.76
CA ILE A 585 32.24 -9.21 -5.03
C ILE A 585 31.02 -8.26 -4.91
N TYR A 586 30.97 -7.26 -5.78
CA TYR A 586 29.85 -6.32 -5.92
C TYR A 586 29.04 -6.73 -7.13
N PHE A 587 27.71 -6.60 -7.05
CA PHE A 587 26.82 -7.06 -8.11
C PHE A 587 25.51 -6.27 -8.16
N ALA A 588 24.89 -6.23 -9.34
CA ALA A 588 23.58 -5.62 -9.56
C ALA A 588 22.83 -6.32 -10.68
N THR A 589 21.51 -6.29 -10.65
CA THR A 589 20.64 -6.67 -11.76
C THR A 589 20.42 -5.45 -12.68
N PHE A 590 20.62 -5.62 -13.97
CA PHE A 590 20.27 -4.65 -15.01
C PHE A 590 19.00 -5.11 -15.72
N ASN A 591 17.96 -4.27 -15.69
CA ASN A 591 16.69 -4.55 -16.35
C ASN A 591 16.79 -4.28 -17.86
N THR A 592 15.80 -4.71 -18.61
CA THR A 592 15.73 -4.54 -20.07
C THR A 592 15.45 -3.10 -20.54
N ASP A 593 15.13 -2.20 -19.62
CA ASP A 593 14.92 -0.76 -19.83
C ASP A 593 16.09 0.11 -19.36
N ASP A 594 17.28 -0.49 -19.24
CA ASP A 594 18.54 0.14 -18.80
C ASP A 594 18.55 0.62 -17.33
N ARG A 595 17.49 0.43 -16.56
CA ARG A 595 17.50 0.66 -15.10
C ARG A 595 18.24 -0.49 -14.41
N LYS A 596 18.86 -0.20 -13.28
CA LYS A 596 19.55 -1.22 -12.47
C LYS A 596 19.06 -1.24 -11.02
N SER A 597 19.25 -2.37 -10.34
CA SER A 597 19.12 -2.47 -8.89
C SER A 597 20.18 -1.63 -8.19
N SER A 598 20.03 -1.44 -6.89
CA SER A 598 21.13 -1.07 -6.01
C SER A 598 22.29 -2.06 -6.19
N VAL A 599 23.53 -1.58 -5.97
CA VAL A 599 24.71 -2.44 -6.00
C VAL A 599 24.85 -3.09 -4.63
N ASP A 600 24.68 -4.40 -4.59
CA ASP A 600 24.88 -5.19 -3.38
C ASP A 600 26.26 -5.88 -3.40
N TYR A 601 26.69 -6.49 -2.30
CA TYR A 601 28.00 -7.09 -2.19
C TYR A 601 28.02 -8.35 -1.31
N PHE A 602 29.05 -9.18 -1.52
CA PHE A 602 29.29 -10.39 -0.72
C PHE A 602 30.80 -10.56 -0.49
N PRO A 603 31.28 -10.99 0.70
CA PRO A 603 30.47 -11.25 1.91
C PRO A 603 29.98 -9.96 2.56
N LYS A 604 28.83 -10.00 3.18
CA LYS A 604 28.36 -8.90 4.03
C LYS A 604 29.29 -8.76 5.24
N ALA A 605 29.64 -7.54 5.60
CA ALA A 605 30.26 -7.26 6.87
C ALA A 605 29.35 -7.76 8.00
N GLN A 606 29.89 -8.50 8.96
CA GLN A 606 29.13 -8.85 10.16
C GLN A 606 28.84 -7.54 10.90
N LYS A 607 27.58 -7.08 10.87
CA LYS A 607 27.14 -5.99 11.77
C LYS A 607 27.29 -6.53 13.20
N ASN A 608 28.06 -5.84 14.03
CA ASN A 608 28.12 -6.14 15.46
C ASN A 608 26.71 -5.93 16.02
N GLU A 609 26.18 -6.90 16.75
CA GLU A 609 24.85 -6.86 17.40
C GLU A 609 24.67 -5.71 18.41
N ASN A 610 25.67 -4.85 18.58
CA ASN A 610 25.69 -3.73 19.54
C ASN A 610 25.36 -2.35 18.92
N ASP A 611 25.00 -2.28 17.64
CA ASP A 611 24.68 -1.02 16.94
C ASP A 611 23.16 -0.83 16.68
N ASN A 612 22.30 -1.37 17.57
CA ASN A 612 20.87 -1.11 17.61
C ASN A 612 20.51 -0.09 18.70
#